data_9222f28803c9a86b262263c1f9e49540
#
_entry.id   9222f28803c9a86b262263c1f9e49540
#
_cell.length_a   1.000
_cell.length_b   1.000
_cell.length_c   1.000
_cell.angle_alpha   90.00
_cell.angle_beta   90.00
_cell.angle_gamma   90.00
#
_symmetry.space_group_name_H-M   'P 1'
#
loop_
_entity.id
_entity.type
_entity.pdbx_description
1 polymer ?
#
loop_
_entity_poly.entity_id
_entity_poly.type
_entity_poly.pdbx_seq_one_letter_code
_entity_poly.pdbx_strand_id
1 'polypeptide(L)'
;MKRAIAILVLAAVVLAAFTLGITNLDRARQTEGRQQLEQAVRRTAVACYAAEGAYPPDIRYLQDHYGLQFDRDRYIIHYQLLASNLMPDITVLEK
;
A
#
# COMPACT_ATOMS: atom_id res chain seq x y z
N MET A 1 49.17 -3.63 -9.90
CA MET A 1 48.34 -4.85 -9.71
C MET A 1 47.46 -4.80 -8.44
N LYS A 2 47.98 -4.39 -7.30
CA LYS A 2 47.19 -4.31 -6.07
C LYS A 2 45.99 -3.36 -6.17
N ARG A 3 46.15 -2.24 -6.88
CA ARG A 3 45.04 -1.27 -7.07
C ARG A 3 43.90 -1.82 -7.95
N ALA A 4 44.24 -2.56 -8.99
CA ALA A 4 43.26 -3.18 -9.89
C ALA A 4 42.43 -4.25 -9.17
N ILE A 5 43.06 -5.07 -8.33
CA ILE A 5 42.39 -6.09 -7.53
C ILE A 5 41.45 -5.43 -6.50
N ALA A 6 41.89 -4.36 -5.85
CA ALA A 6 41.08 -3.62 -4.88
C ALA A 6 39.84 -3.01 -5.53
N ILE A 7 39.96 -2.46 -6.73
CA ILE A 7 38.82 -1.90 -7.49
C ILE A 7 37.85 -3.01 -7.89
N LEU A 8 38.33 -4.17 -8.33
CA LEU A 8 37.50 -5.29 -8.69
C LEU A 8 36.73 -5.86 -7.49
N VAL A 9 37.38 -5.96 -6.34
CA VAL A 9 36.73 -6.43 -5.10
C VAL A 9 35.66 -5.42 -4.66
N LEU A 10 35.96 -4.13 -4.72
CA LEU A 10 35.02 -3.09 -4.38
C LEU A 10 33.78 -3.12 -5.29
N ALA A 11 33.98 -3.28 -6.59
CA ALA A 11 32.88 -3.39 -7.56
C ALA A 11 32.01 -4.62 -7.28
N ALA A 12 32.61 -5.76 -6.95
CA ALA A 12 31.89 -6.99 -6.61
C ALA A 12 31.03 -6.82 -5.34
N VAL A 13 31.56 -6.16 -4.32
CA VAL A 13 30.81 -5.86 -3.08
C VAL A 13 29.63 -4.94 -3.34
N VAL A 14 29.82 -3.90 -4.15
CA VAL A 14 28.76 -2.96 -4.51
C VAL A 14 27.64 -3.68 -5.28
N LEU A 15 27.98 -4.53 -6.24
CA LEU A 15 27.02 -5.30 -7.01
C LEU A 15 26.24 -6.28 -6.11
N ALA A 16 26.91 -6.96 -5.20
CA ALA A 16 26.25 -7.86 -4.25
C ALA A 16 25.29 -7.11 -3.33
N ALA A 17 25.70 -5.96 -2.82
CA ALA A 17 24.84 -5.12 -1.99
C ALA A 17 23.60 -4.61 -2.77
N PHE A 18 23.79 -4.28 -4.04
CA PHE A 18 22.71 -3.80 -4.91
C PHE A 18 21.68 -4.90 -5.18
N THR A 19 22.10 -6.12 -5.48
CA THR A 19 21.17 -7.26 -5.71
C THR A 19 20.39 -7.62 -4.45
N LEU A 20 21.01 -7.62 -3.28
CA LEU A 20 20.32 -7.82 -2.01
C LEU A 20 19.32 -6.71 -1.71
N GLY A 21 19.68 -5.47 -2.04
CA GLY A 21 18.80 -4.32 -1.87
C GLY A 21 17.54 -4.40 -2.74
N ILE A 22 17.66 -4.87 -4.00
CA ILE A 22 16.53 -5.05 -4.91
C ILE A 22 15.56 -6.11 -4.38
N THR A 23 16.05 -7.23 -3.87
CA THR A 23 15.22 -8.31 -3.32
C THR A 23 14.40 -7.81 -2.11
N ASN A 24 15.02 -7.03 -1.23
CA ASN A 24 14.34 -6.43 -0.09
C ASN A 24 13.28 -5.40 -0.51
N LEU A 25 13.54 -4.63 -1.57
CA LEU A 25 12.61 -3.66 -2.12
C LEU A 25 11.33 -4.33 -2.67
N ASP A 26 11.45 -5.49 -3.32
CA ASP A 26 10.27 -6.20 -3.85
C ASP A 26 9.34 -6.66 -2.72
N ARG A 27 9.87 -7.16 -1.62
CA ARG A 27 9.09 -7.52 -0.43
C ARG A 27 8.44 -6.29 0.20
N ALA A 28 9.17 -5.21 0.32
CA ALA A 28 8.66 -3.94 0.84
C ALA A 28 7.53 -3.38 -0.04
N ARG A 29 7.64 -3.49 -1.37
CA ARG A 29 6.60 -3.04 -2.30
C ARG A 29 5.30 -3.81 -2.13
N GLN A 30 5.34 -5.12 -1.91
CA GLN A 30 4.14 -5.92 -1.68
C GLN A 30 3.43 -5.49 -0.40
N THR A 31 4.17 -5.29 0.69
CA THR A 31 3.63 -4.81 1.95
C THR A 31 3.15 -3.36 1.82
N GLU A 32 3.91 -2.50 1.14
CA GLU A 32 3.54 -1.11 0.89
C GLU A 32 2.28 -0.99 0.05
N GLY A 33 2.09 -1.83 -0.97
CA GLY A 33 0.90 -1.82 -1.82
C GLY A 33 -0.37 -2.03 -1.00
N ARG A 34 -0.36 -3.00 -0.08
CA ARG A 34 -1.48 -3.26 0.82
C ARG A 34 -1.71 -2.10 1.78
N GLN A 35 -0.64 -1.57 2.39
CA GLN A 35 -0.73 -0.44 3.32
C GLN A 35 -1.18 0.83 2.61
N GLN A 36 -0.69 1.08 1.41
CA GLN A 36 -1.11 2.23 0.61
C GLN A 36 -2.59 2.17 0.25
N LEU A 37 -3.09 0.99 -0.10
CA LEU A 37 -4.51 0.80 -0.37
C LEU A 37 -5.33 1.03 0.90
N GLU A 38 -4.91 0.50 2.03
CA GLU A 38 -5.60 0.72 3.31
C GLU A 38 -5.65 2.21 3.66
N GLN A 39 -4.54 2.92 3.51
CA GLN A 39 -4.49 4.36 3.75
C GLN A 39 -5.34 5.14 2.74
N ALA A 40 -5.38 4.71 1.48
CA ALA A 40 -6.22 5.34 0.46
C ALA A 40 -7.70 5.19 0.80
N VAL A 41 -8.12 4.00 1.26
CA VAL A 41 -9.50 3.76 1.70
C VAL A 41 -9.84 4.64 2.91
N ARG A 42 -8.95 4.71 3.90
CA ARG A 42 -9.16 5.56 5.08
C ARG A 42 -9.27 7.03 4.72
N ARG A 43 -8.37 7.55 3.89
CA ARG A 43 -8.39 8.95 3.44
C ARG A 43 -9.67 9.26 2.68
N THR A 44 -10.10 8.36 1.81
CA THR A 44 -11.32 8.53 1.04
C THR A 44 -12.55 8.50 1.95
N ALA A 45 -12.56 7.62 2.95
CA ALA A 45 -13.63 7.56 3.94
C ALA A 45 -13.72 8.84 4.76
N VAL A 46 -12.59 9.40 5.20
CA VAL A 46 -12.52 10.68 5.92
C VAL A 46 -12.98 11.83 5.03
N ALA A 47 -12.59 11.84 3.76
CA ALA A 47 -13.06 12.84 2.80
C ALA A 47 -14.58 12.78 2.62
N CYS A 48 -15.15 11.59 2.56
CA CYS A 48 -16.60 11.39 2.53
C CYS A 48 -17.27 11.97 3.77
N TYR A 49 -16.75 11.68 4.94
CA TYR A 49 -17.25 12.23 6.21
C TYR A 49 -17.19 13.77 6.22
N ALA A 50 -16.09 14.33 5.76
CA ALA A 50 -15.92 15.78 5.72
C ALA A 50 -16.90 16.45 4.74
N ALA A 51 -17.22 15.79 3.63
CA ALA A 51 -18.12 16.32 2.61
C ALA A 51 -19.60 16.09 2.94
N GLU A 52 -19.95 14.95 3.53
CA GLU A 52 -21.34 14.52 3.68
C GLU A 52 -21.80 14.43 5.15
N GLY A 53 -20.89 14.56 6.11
CA GLY A 53 -21.20 14.44 7.54
C GLY A 53 -21.40 13.02 8.03
N ALA A 54 -21.11 12.02 7.21
CA ALA A 54 -21.21 10.60 7.55
C ALA A 54 -20.17 9.80 6.80
N TYR A 55 -19.74 8.69 7.41
CA TYR A 55 -18.85 7.75 6.73
C TYR A 55 -19.62 6.94 5.68
N PRO A 56 -18.94 6.47 4.61
CA PRO A 56 -19.60 5.73 3.54
C PRO A 56 -20.13 4.38 4.06
N PRO A 57 -21.28 3.91 3.53
CA PRO A 57 -21.87 2.66 3.98
C PRO A 57 -21.06 1.42 3.57
N ASP A 58 -20.36 1.49 2.43
CA ASP A 58 -19.56 0.39 1.92
C ASP A 58 -18.45 0.91 0.98
N ILE A 59 -17.60 -0.01 0.53
CA ILE A 59 -16.50 0.30 -0.40
C ILE A 59 -17.04 0.72 -1.77
N ARG A 60 -18.14 0.14 -2.21
CA ARG A 60 -18.75 0.44 -3.49
C ARG A 60 -19.15 1.91 -3.59
N TYR A 61 -19.63 2.48 -2.50
CA TYR A 61 -19.95 3.90 -2.43
C TYR A 61 -18.73 4.77 -2.71
N LEU A 62 -17.56 4.41 -2.15
CA LEU A 62 -16.31 5.11 -2.40
C LEU A 62 -15.84 4.96 -3.84
N GLN A 63 -16.06 3.81 -4.45
CA GLN A 63 -15.72 3.59 -5.86
C GLN A 63 -16.58 4.43 -6.78
N ASP A 64 -17.87 4.50 -6.52
CA ASP A 64 -18.84 5.18 -7.38
C ASP A 64 -18.80 6.70 -7.24
N HIS A 65 -18.60 7.21 -6.01
CA HIS A 65 -18.72 8.64 -5.71
C HIS A 65 -17.39 9.35 -5.51
N TYR A 66 -16.33 8.63 -5.11
CA TYR A 66 -15.03 9.22 -4.79
C TYR A 66 -13.89 8.69 -5.65
N GLY A 67 -14.19 7.85 -6.63
CA GLY A 67 -13.20 7.37 -7.58
C GLY A 67 -12.16 6.43 -6.98
N LEU A 68 -12.48 5.75 -5.87
CA LEU A 68 -11.57 4.76 -5.30
C LEU A 68 -11.38 3.61 -6.27
N GLN A 69 -10.13 3.31 -6.61
CA GLN A 69 -9.78 2.22 -7.51
C GLN A 69 -8.77 1.30 -6.85
N PHE A 70 -8.97 0.00 -7.01
CA PHE A 70 -8.03 -1.02 -6.55
C PHE A 70 -8.17 -2.28 -7.38
N ASP A 71 -7.13 -3.12 -7.35
CA ASP A 71 -7.11 -4.39 -8.08
C ASP A 71 -7.88 -5.44 -7.29
N ARG A 72 -9.10 -5.76 -7.75
CA ARG A 72 -9.98 -6.74 -7.10
C ARG A 72 -9.45 -8.17 -7.21
N ASP A 73 -8.61 -8.44 -8.20
CA ASP A 73 -8.00 -9.76 -8.36
C ASP A 73 -6.87 -10.00 -7.36
N ARG A 74 -6.27 -8.92 -6.85
CA ARG A 74 -5.12 -8.95 -5.96
C ARG A 74 -5.45 -8.71 -4.51
N TYR A 75 -6.45 -7.85 -4.21
CA TYR A 75 -6.78 -7.43 -2.85
C TYR A 75 -8.22 -7.67 -2.51
N ILE A 76 -8.46 -7.99 -1.24
CA ILE A 76 -9.79 -8.05 -0.63
C ILE A 76 -9.85 -6.96 0.44
N ILE A 77 -10.88 -6.12 0.38
CA ILE A 77 -11.10 -5.08 1.39
C ILE A 77 -12.25 -5.51 2.28
N HIS A 78 -11.96 -5.70 3.56
CA HIS A 78 -12.96 -5.84 4.59
C HIS A 78 -13.33 -4.46 5.11
N TYR A 79 -14.58 -4.09 4.94
CA TYR A 79 -15.12 -2.80 5.35
C TYR A 79 -16.34 -3.04 6.22
N GLN A 80 -16.28 -2.59 7.47
CA GLN A 80 -17.40 -2.73 8.39
C GLN A 80 -17.71 -1.40 9.05
N LEU A 81 -18.90 -0.88 8.80
CA LEU A 81 -19.39 0.36 9.40
C LEU A 81 -20.27 0.02 10.58
N LEU A 82 -19.85 0.42 11.78
CA LEU A 82 -20.63 0.21 13.01
C LEU A 82 -21.68 1.30 13.20
N ALA A 83 -21.31 2.54 12.88
CA ALA A 83 -22.18 3.70 12.93
C ALA A 83 -21.69 4.75 11.94
N SER A 84 -22.61 5.55 11.40
CA SER A 84 -22.26 6.56 10.38
C SER A 84 -21.35 7.68 10.89
N ASN A 85 -21.25 7.86 12.20
CA ASN A 85 -20.40 8.87 12.84
C ASN A 85 -19.12 8.30 13.46
N LEU A 86 -18.86 7.00 13.25
CA LEU A 86 -17.66 6.33 13.76
C LEU A 86 -16.80 5.87 12.59
N MET A 87 -15.47 5.96 12.75
CA MET A 87 -14.54 5.47 11.74
C MET A 87 -14.79 3.99 11.48
N PRO A 88 -15.04 3.58 10.22
CA PRO A 88 -15.26 2.17 9.90
C PRO A 88 -14.01 1.34 10.11
N ASP A 89 -14.22 0.05 10.38
CA ASP A 89 -13.12 -0.91 10.46
C ASP A 89 -12.74 -1.33 9.04
N ILE A 90 -11.50 -1.00 8.66
CA ILE A 90 -10.98 -1.22 7.32
C ILE A 90 -9.76 -2.14 7.42
N THR A 91 -9.85 -3.29 6.75
CA THR A 91 -8.74 -4.24 6.66
C THR A 91 -8.54 -4.64 5.20
N VAL A 92 -7.33 -4.51 4.71
CA VAL A 92 -6.96 -4.92 3.36
C VAL A 92 -6.17 -6.22 3.45
N LEU A 93 -6.64 -7.24 2.75
CA LEU A 93 -5.99 -8.54 2.64
C LEU A 93 -5.54 -8.78 1.21
N GLU A 94 -4.43 -9.47 1.07
CA GLU A 94 -3.90 -9.90 -0.21
C GLU A 94 -4.43 -11.30 -0.53
N LYS A 95 -4.91 -11.49 -1.75
CA LYS A 95 -5.39 -12.80 -2.20
C LYS A 95 -4.28 -13.81 -2.40
#